data_629a46e5f772576b2c87de37a79b747d
#
_entry.id   629a46e5f772576b2c87de37a79b747d
#
_cell.length_a   1.000
_cell.length_b   1.000
_cell.length_c   1.000
_cell.angle_alpha   90.00
_cell.angle_beta   90.00
_cell.angle_gamma   90.00
#
_symmetry.space_group_name_H-M   'P 1'
#
loop_
_entity.id
_entity.type
_entity.pdbx_description
1 polymer ?
#
loop_
_entity_poly.entity_id
_entity_poly.type
_entity_poly.pdbx_seq_one_letter_code
_entity_poly.pdbx_strand_id
1 'polypeptide(L)'
;MAYHVPVPITLGTSLTLHFLVFSATWVKMVGASSGVVEVDLIFPRNETYAPTAYLPIIFAFQNSHLAPFLDPLIHIDAYLVQNANGSTPQWAPPESIDLEQLRWANFTNNDTYFAYPTYQRNEFTFATEGIWQVTWTFNWAVCTEDSLANNIFIRNESQRTTTLTIRKDAQEVDLVSGTMGKSCSGQDGVAVNITNTLHIPSSAHWEGQTDKWEGQGDICASTTSSVPKSDPCRVSIDPAAAASISCSITFGSSAANFSTTTSSLTCPEDKKSAAGCLTVGGLAALFGVFSYLLH
;
A
#
# COMPACT_ATOMS: atom_id res chain seq x y z
N MET A 1 101.29 9.93 -26.00
CA MET A 1 100.08 10.36 -26.75
C MET A 1 99.07 9.28 -26.60
N ALA A 2 98.07 9.49 -25.74
CA ALA A 2 97.03 8.56 -25.50
C ALA A 2 95.71 9.26 -25.83
N TYR A 3 94.98 8.76 -26.81
CA TYR A 3 93.70 9.27 -27.21
C TYR A 3 92.62 8.58 -26.36
N HIS A 4 91.87 9.37 -25.60
CA HIS A 4 90.63 8.96 -24.92
C HIS A 4 89.47 9.05 -25.92
N VAL A 5 88.77 7.96 -26.12
CA VAL A 5 87.47 7.89 -26.84
C VAL A 5 86.34 7.87 -25.81
N PRO A 6 85.43 8.80 -25.87
CA PRO A 6 84.28 8.72 -24.97
C PRO A 6 83.23 7.75 -25.50
N VAL A 7 82.71 6.87 -24.62
CA VAL A 7 81.58 5.97 -24.86
C VAL A 7 80.29 6.72 -24.55
N PRO A 8 79.27 6.72 -25.42
CA PRO A 8 77.97 7.33 -25.12
C PRO A 8 77.12 6.39 -24.24
N ILE A 9 76.72 6.92 -23.10
CA ILE A 9 75.71 6.26 -22.20
C ILE A 9 74.33 6.59 -22.74
N THR A 10 73.62 5.60 -23.28
CA THR A 10 72.18 5.69 -23.61
C THR A 10 71.40 5.42 -22.38
N LEU A 11 70.78 6.45 -21.80
CA LEU A 11 69.75 6.31 -20.79
C LEU A 11 68.40 5.86 -21.47
N GLY A 12 68.08 4.60 -21.31
CA GLY A 12 66.78 4.10 -21.65
C GLY A 12 65.75 4.41 -20.52
N THR A 13 64.99 5.45 -20.68
CA THR A 13 63.85 5.70 -19.79
C THR A 13 62.68 4.83 -20.22
N SER A 14 62.52 3.68 -19.55
CA SER A 14 61.32 2.89 -19.65
C SER A 14 60.18 3.54 -18.85
N LEU A 15 59.33 4.26 -19.55
CA LEU A 15 58.09 4.79 -18.97
C LEU A 15 57.05 3.66 -18.89
N THR A 16 57.03 2.95 -17.77
CA THR A 16 55.91 2.00 -17.45
C THR A 16 54.70 2.82 -17.03
N LEU A 17 53.77 2.99 -17.97
CA LEU A 17 52.50 3.62 -17.75
C LEU A 17 51.61 2.65 -16.94
N HIS A 18 51.54 2.86 -15.62
CA HIS A 18 50.62 2.14 -14.76
C HIS A 18 49.21 2.72 -14.95
N PHE A 19 48.40 2.07 -15.79
CA PHE A 19 46.96 2.31 -15.79
C PHE A 19 46.35 1.77 -14.47
N LEU A 20 46.17 2.66 -13.50
CA LEU A 20 45.29 2.42 -12.37
C LEU A 20 43.85 2.40 -12.91
N VAL A 21 43.34 1.20 -13.19
CA VAL A 21 41.93 1.00 -13.45
C VAL A 21 41.21 1.19 -12.11
N PHE A 22 40.74 2.41 -11.87
CA PHE A 22 39.71 2.65 -10.84
C PHE A 22 38.44 1.98 -11.31
N SER A 23 38.23 0.73 -10.87
CA SER A 23 36.90 0.14 -10.87
C SER A 23 36.08 0.93 -9.88
N ALA A 24 35.35 1.93 -10.38
CA ALA A 24 34.30 2.58 -9.63
C ALA A 24 33.19 1.55 -9.41
N THR A 25 33.27 0.83 -8.29
CA THR A 25 32.12 0.11 -7.76
C THR A 25 31.07 1.17 -7.46
N TRP A 26 30.05 1.24 -8.30
CA TRP A 26 28.86 2.00 -8.04
C TRP A 26 28.19 1.35 -6.82
N VAL A 27 28.60 1.76 -5.61
CA VAL A 27 27.81 1.53 -4.43
C VAL A 27 26.51 2.30 -4.69
N LYS A 28 25.44 1.60 -5.00
CA LYS A 28 24.11 2.18 -4.93
C LYS A 28 23.95 2.61 -3.47
N MET A 29 24.19 3.89 -3.20
CA MET A 29 23.72 4.49 -1.98
C MET A 29 22.20 4.37 -2.05
N VAL A 30 21.62 3.43 -1.33
CA VAL A 30 20.22 3.46 -0.97
C VAL A 30 20.10 4.72 -0.14
N GLY A 31 19.60 5.79 -0.74
CA GLY A 31 19.35 7.02 -0.02
C GLY A 31 18.42 6.69 1.14
N ALA A 32 18.79 7.08 2.36
CA ALA A 32 17.91 6.90 3.52
C ALA A 32 16.57 7.56 3.21
N SER A 33 15.52 6.75 3.06
CA SER A 33 14.17 7.26 2.84
C SER A 33 13.61 7.70 4.20
N SER A 34 13.21 8.95 4.31
CA SER A 34 12.59 9.50 5.50
C SER A 34 11.36 10.30 5.12
N GLY A 35 10.41 10.39 6.03
CA GLY A 35 9.18 11.13 5.82
C GLY A 35 8.01 10.55 6.63
N VAL A 36 6.85 11.13 6.46
CA VAL A 36 5.65 10.70 7.16
C VAL A 36 4.75 9.95 6.20
N VAL A 37 4.48 8.68 6.52
CA VAL A 37 3.35 7.93 5.93
C VAL A 37 2.13 8.24 6.76
N GLU A 38 1.04 8.63 6.12
CA GLU A 38 -0.25 8.81 6.78
C GLU A 38 -1.24 7.82 6.18
N VAL A 39 -1.98 7.13 7.04
CA VAL A 39 -3.02 6.15 6.67
C VAL A 39 -4.32 6.63 7.25
N ASP A 40 -5.30 6.94 6.40
CA ASP A 40 -6.54 7.57 6.78
C ASP A 40 -7.74 6.75 6.33
N LEU A 41 -8.72 6.56 7.21
CA LEU A 41 -10.06 6.13 6.80
C LEU A 41 -10.78 7.34 6.20
N ILE A 42 -10.89 7.38 4.87
CA ILE A 42 -11.53 8.50 4.17
C ILE A 42 -13.01 8.26 3.91
N PHE A 43 -13.45 6.98 3.89
CA PHE A 43 -14.84 6.55 3.79
C PHE A 43 -15.02 5.17 4.47
N PRO A 44 -16.14 4.87 5.21
CA PRO A 44 -17.23 5.78 5.53
C PRO A 44 -16.83 6.81 6.61
N ARG A 45 -17.62 7.86 6.71
CA ARG A 45 -17.53 8.86 7.78
C ARG A 45 -18.65 8.67 8.79
N ASN A 46 -18.59 9.40 9.91
CA ASN A 46 -19.68 9.44 10.89
C ASN A 46 -20.88 10.20 10.31
N GLU A 47 -21.57 9.56 9.36
CA GLU A 47 -22.71 10.11 8.62
C GLU A 47 -23.81 9.05 8.51
N THR A 48 -24.91 9.40 7.85
CA THR A 48 -26.05 8.51 7.60
C THR A 48 -26.08 8.13 6.12
N TYR A 49 -26.14 6.82 5.84
CA TYR A 49 -26.15 6.24 4.50
C TYR A 49 -27.37 5.36 4.27
N ALA A 50 -27.81 5.23 3.03
CA ALA A 50 -28.81 4.26 2.64
C ALA A 50 -28.27 2.82 2.79
N PRO A 51 -29.14 1.83 3.08
CA PRO A 51 -28.74 0.44 3.12
C PRO A 51 -28.13 0.00 1.78
N THR A 52 -27.02 -0.69 1.86
CA THR A 52 -26.32 -1.22 0.68
C THR A 52 -25.73 -2.59 0.98
N ALA A 53 -25.66 -3.45 -0.05
CA ALA A 53 -25.02 -4.75 0.08
C ALA A 53 -23.50 -4.62 0.30
N TYR A 54 -22.90 -3.55 -0.26
CA TYR A 54 -21.46 -3.31 -0.20
C TYR A 54 -21.21 -1.84 0.11
N LEU A 55 -21.06 -1.49 1.39
CA LEU A 55 -20.59 -0.15 1.76
C LEU A 55 -19.08 -0.10 1.51
N PRO A 56 -18.59 0.85 0.72
CA PRO A 56 -17.15 1.04 0.56
C PRO A 56 -16.48 1.36 1.90
N ILE A 57 -15.35 0.71 2.20
CA ILE A 57 -14.45 1.08 3.29
C ILE A 57 -13.11 1.41 2.62
N ILE A 58 -12.75 2.69 2.60
CA ILE A 58 -11.64 3.19 1.77
C ILE A 58 -10.62 3.89 2.66
N PHE A 59 -9.40 3.44 2.56
CA PHE A 59 -8.23 4.06 3.18
C PHE A 59 -7.40 4.79 2.14
N ALA A 60 -6.79 5.91 2.53
CA ALA A 60 -5.78 6.60 1.76
C ALA A 60 -4.42 6.47 2.45
N PHE A 61 -3.42 6.01 1.71
CA PHE A 61 -2.02 6.09 2.10
C PHE A 61 -1.41 7.33 1.46
N GLN A 62 -1.06 8.32 2.26
CA GLN A 62 -0.37 9.53 1.80
C GLN A 62 1.15 9.32 1.92
N ASN A 63 1.93 9.87 0.97
CA ASN A 63 3.34 9.53 0.77
C ASN A 63 3.55 8.01 0.61
N SER A 64 2.68 7.41 -0.17
CA SER A 64 2.53 5.95 -0.26
C SER A 64 3.81 5.22 -0.68
N HIS A 65 4.75 5.89 -1.37
CA HIS A 65 6.05 5.34 -1.76
C HIS A 65 6.92 4.90 -0.56
N LEU A 66 6.61 5.36 0.65
CA LEU A 66 7.28 4.95 1.88
C LEU A 66 6.59 3.76 2.58
N ALA A 67 5.35 3.44 2.21
CA ALA A 67 4.58 2.37 2.84
C ALA A 67 5.22 0.97 2.73
N PRO A 68 5.92 0.60 1.63
CA PRO A 68 6.58 -0.71 1.53
C PRO A 68 7.58 -1.00 2.65
N PHE A 69 8.20 0.04 3.23
CA PHE A 69 9.17 -0.12 4.32
C PHE A 69 8.53 -0.46 5.67
N LEU A 70 7.20 -0.40 5.74
CA LEU A 70 6.41 -0.64 6.95
C LEU A 70 5.74 -2.03 6.98
N ASP A 71 5.79 -2.83 5.91
CA ASP A 71 5.01 -4.07 5.76
C ASP A 71 3.56 -3.88 6.25
N PRO A 72 2.79 -2.99 5.61
CA PRO A 72 1.52 -2.52 6.13
C PRO A 72 0.45 -3.60 6.08
N LEU A 73 -0.35 -3.68 7.14
CA LEU A 73 -1.55 -4.51 7.21
C LEU A 73 -2.68 -3.70 7.87
N ILE A 74 -3.87 -3.73 7.32
CA ILE A 74 -5.07 -3.18 7.95
C ILE A 74 -6.04 -4.31 8.24
N HIS A 75 -6.41 -4.44 9.51
CA HIS A 75 -7.49 -5.28 9.98
C HIS A 75 -8.73 -4.42 10.19
N ILE A 76 -9.90 -4.90 9.74
CA ILE A 76 -11.16 -4.16 9.80
C ILE A 76 -12.21 -5.06 10.44
N ASP A 77 -12.90 -4.53 11.44
CA ASP A 77 -14.08 -5.14 12.06
C ASP A 77 -15.28 -4.22 11.87
N ALA A 78 -16.42 -4.78 11.49
CA ALA A 78 -17.68 -4.05 11.43
C ALA A 78 -18.79 -4.80 12.15
N TYR A 79 -19.59 -4.08 12.95
CA TYR A 79 -20.70 -4.66 13.66
C TYR A 79 -21.83 -3.64 13.94
N LEU A 80 -23.04 -4.15 13.98
CA LEU A 80 -24.23 -3.38 14.35
C LEU A 80 -24.25 -3.20 15.87
N VAL A 81 -24.21 -1.97 16.37
CA VAL A 81 -24.25 -1.67 17.81
C VAL A 81 -25.65 -1.38 18.32
N GLN A 82 -26.55 -0.90 17.43
CA GLN A 82 -27.94 -0.60 17.78
C GLN A 82 -28.83 -0.74 16.56
N ASN A 83 -29.94 -1.47 16.70
CA ASN A 83 -30.98 -1.55 15.68
C ASN A 83 -31.76 -0.21 15.53
N ALA A 84 -32.44 -0.02 14.42
CA ALA A 84 -33.23 1.18 14.16
C ALA A 84 -34.32 1.46 15.21
N ASN A 85 -34.81 0.43 15.89
CA ASN A 85 -35.79 0.56 16.98
C ASN A 85 -35.14 0.89 18.34
N GLY A 86 -33.87 1.11 18.41
CA GLY A 86 -33.10 1.43 19.62
C GLY A 86 -32.69 0.22 20.46
N SER A 87 -33.07 -1.00 20.07
CA SER A 87 -32.63 -2.21 20.78
C SER A 87 -31.21 -2.57 20.49
N THR A 88 -30.49 -3.16 21.44
CA THR A 88 -29.18 -3.75 21.20
C THR A 88 -29.37 -5.04 20.39
N PRO A 89 -28.61 -5.25 19.31
CA PRO A 89 -28.63 -6.49 18.56
C PRO A 89 -28.30 -7.68 19.47
N GLN A 90 -28.91 -8.82 19.18
CA GLN A 90 -28.41 -10.07 19.75
C GLN A 90 -26.98 -10.25 19.27
N TRP A 91 -26.10 -10.67 20.19
CA TRP A 91 -24.66 -10.80 19.87
C TRP A 91 -24.43 -11.55 18.55
N ALA A 92 -23.76 -10.92 17.64
CA ALA A 92 -23.18 -11.51 16.45
C ALA A 92 -21.68 -11.20 16.45
N PRO A 93 -20.82 -12.13 16.06
CA PRO A 93 -19.41 -11.83 15.89
C PRO A 93 -19.26 -10.68 14.89
N PRO A 94 -18.24 -9.83 15.03
CA PRO A 94 -17.92 -8.85 14.02
C PRO A 94 -17.62 -9.56 12.70
N GLU A 95 -18.02 -8.95 11.59
CA GLU A 95 -17.46 -9.29 10.29
C GLU A 95 -16.06 -8.70 10.22
N SER A 96 -15.07 -9.52 9.88
CA SER A 96 -13.66 -9.12 9.94
C SER A 96 -12.96 -9.36 8.60
N ILE A 97 -12.13 -8.40 8.17
CA ILE A 97 -11.36 -8.48 6.93
C ILE A 97 -9.94 -7.97 7.17
N ASP A 98 -8.97 -8.69 6.63
CA ASP A 98 -7.58 -8.27 6.52
C ASP A 98 -7.26 -7.78 5.10
N LEU A 99 -6.70 -6.58 4.99
CA LEU A 99 -6.17 -6.06 3.73
C LEU A 99 -4.73 -6.56 3.50
N GLU A 100 -4.56 -7.88 3.40
CA GLU A 100 -3.26 -8.52 3.17
C GLU A 100 -2.62 -8.09 1.84
N GLN A 101 -3.42 -7.72 0.83
CA GLN A 101 -2.93 -7.26 -0.47
C GLN A 101 -2.03 -6.02 -0.37
N LEU A 102 -2.05 -5.30 0.74
CA LEU A 102 -1.16 -4.16 0.98
C LEU A 102 0.32 -4.55 0.94
N ARG A 103 0.66 -5.78 1.34
CA ARG A 103 2.04 -6.30 1.29
C ARG A 103 2.62 -6.35 -0.11
N TRP A 104 1.76 -6.48 -1.14
CA TRP A 104 2.17 -6.58 -2.54
C TRP A 104 1.68 -5.40 -3.39
N ALA A 105 1.11 -4.39 -2.74
CA ALA A 105 0.55 -3.24 -3.42
C ALA A 105 1.64 -2.41 -4.11
N ASN A 106 1.35 -1.91 -5.30
CA ASN A 106 2.25 -1.02 -6.00
C ASN A 106 2.08 0.42 -5.50
N PHE A 107 2.78 0.77 -4.45
CA PHE A 107 2.77 2.10 -3.84
C PHE A 107 3.57 3.17 -4.61
N THR A 108 4.29 2.81 -5.68
CA THR A 108 5.28 3.70 -6.31
C THR A 108 4.70 4.68 -7.31
N ASN A 109 3.44 4.50 -7.72
CA ASN A 109 2.90 5.22 -8.87
C ASN A 109 2.28 6.59 -8.53
N ASN A 110 1.93 6.86 -7.26
CA ASN A 110 1.29 8.11 -6.85
C ASN A 110 1.68 8.49 -5.41
N ASP A 111 1.56 9.77 -5.08
CA ASP A 111 1.72 10.24 -3.69
C ASP A 111 0.63 9.70 -2.76
N THR A 112 -0.55 9.39 -3.32
CA THR A 112 -1.68 8.79 -2.60
C THR A 112 -2.06 7.45 -3.21
N TYR A 113 -2.19 6.43 -2.37
CA TYR A 113 -2.68 5.10 -2.73
C TYR A 113 -3.99 4.83 -2.00
N PHE A 114 -5.03 4.37 -2.72
CA PHE A 114 -6.31 3.98 -2.12
C PHE A 114 -6.35 2.47 -1.88
N ALA A 115 -6.58 2.08 -0.63
CA ALA A 115 -6.74 0.69 -0.20
C ALA A 115 -8.19 0.44 0.21
N TYR A 116 -8.78 -0.67 -0.24
CA TYR A 116 -10.15 -1.06 0.07
C TYR A 116 -10.35 -2.56 -0.13
N PRO A 117 -11.31 -3.20 0.60
CA PRO A 117 -11.72 -4.57 0.34
C PRO A 117 -12.36 -4.69 -1.04
N THR A 118 -11.97 -5.70 -1.82
CA THR A 118 -12.62 -6.02 -3.11
C THR A 118 -13.77 -7.01 -2.89
N TYR A 119 -14.66 -7.15 -3.87
CA TYR A 119 -15.85 -8.04 -3.81
C TYR A 119 -15.57 -9.44 -3.25
N GLN A 120 -14.48 -10.06 -3.60
CA GLN A 120 -14.15 -11.42 -3.14
C GLN A 120 -13.75 -11.50 -1.65
N ARG A 121 -13.50 -10.36 -1.02
CA ARG A 121 -13.08 -10.22 0.38
C ARG A 121 -13.94 -9.25 1.17
N ASN A 122 -15.00 -8.69 0.56
CA ASN A 122 -15.91 -7.77 1.23
C ASN A 122 -17.14 -8.55 1.69
N GLU A 123 -17.08 -9.07 2.89
CA GLU A 123 -18.21 -9.76 3.55
C GLU A 123 -19.13 -8.78 4.29
N PHE A 124 -18.76 -7.48 4.34
CA PHE A 124 -19.53 -6.48 5.07
C PHE A 124 -20.83 -6.12 4.35
N THR A 125 -21.94 -6.52 4.96
CA THR A 125 -23.28 -6.19 4.48
C THR A 125 -23.96 -5.17 5.38
N PHE A 126 -24.02 -3.93 4.94
CA PHE A 126 -24.70 -2.85 5.64
C PHE A 126 -26.16 -2.71 5.19
N ALA A 127 -26.86 -3.84 5.12
CA ALA A 127 -28.28 -3.89 4.72
C ALA A 127 -29.24 -3.61 5.87
N THR A 128 -28.80 -3.80 7.12
CA THR A 128 -29.63 -3.63 8.32
C THR A 128 -29.59 -2.19 8.81
N GLU A 129 -30.77 -1.59 8.98
CA GLU A 129 -30.90 -0.25 9.55
C GLU A 129 -30.50 -0.21 11.02
N GLY A 130 -29.73 0.83 11.39
CA GLY A 130 -29.23 1.01 12.74
C GLY A 130 -27.92 1.76 12.80
N ILE A 131 -27.30 1.74 13.97
CA ILE A 131 -25.99 2.32 14.23
C ILE A 131 -24.94 1.22 14.10
N TRP A 132 -24.01 1.42 13.20
CA TRP A 132 -22.88 0.54 12.96
C TRP A 132 -21.59 1.14 13.49
N GLN A 133 -20.68 0.30 13.88
CA GLN A 133 -19.32 0.67 14.26
C GLN A 133 -18.34 -0.07 13.37
N VAL A 134 -17.41 0.68 12.77
CA VAL A 134 -16.27 0.18 12.03
C VAL A 134 -15.03 0.46 12.85
N THR A 135 -14.36 -0.58 13.28
CA THR A 135 -13.06 -0.50 13.97
C THR A 135 -11.98 -0.99 13.01
N TRP A 136 -10.90 -0.25 12.87
CA TRP A 136 -9.78 -0.67 12.06
C TRP A 136 -8.47 -0.53 12.80
N THR A 137 -7.58 -1.48 12.58
CA THR A 137 -6.26 -1.53 13.18
C THR A 137 -5.23 -1.51 12.08
N PHE A 138 -4.41 -0.47 12.07
CA PHE A 138 -3.24 -0.40 11.21
C PHE A 138 -2.07 -1.04 11.94
N ASN A 139 -1.47 -2.05 11.33
CA ASN A 139 -0.29 -2.74 11.79
C ASN A 139 0.88 -2.41 10.88
N TRP A 140 2.06 -2.17 11.47
CA TRP A 140 3.28 -1.92 10.70
C TRP A 140 4.53 -2.45 11.38
N ALA A 141 5.54 -2.73 10.59
CA ALA A 141 6.86 -3.15 11.07
C ALA A 141 7.74 -1.96 11.42
N VAL A 142 8.56 -2.14 12.45
CA VAL A 142 9.61 -1.20 12.86
C VAL A 142 10.90 -1.95 13.10
N CYS A 143 12.01 -1.38 12.64
CA CYS A 143 13.34 -1.91 12.86
C CYS A 143 14.25 -0.89 13.52
N THR A 144 15.12 -1.38 14.37
CA THR A 144 16.27 -0.63 14.91
C THR A 144 17.54 -1.42 14.63
N GLU A 145 18.70 -0.79 14.71
CA GLU A 145 19.97 -1.51 14.58
C GLU A 145 20.08 -2.64 15.60
N ASP A 146 19.66 -2.38 16.85
CA ASP A 146 19.67 -3.38 17.92
C ASP A 146 18.71 -4.54 17.65
N SER A 147 17.49 -4.26 17.18
CA SER A 147 16.53 -5.31 16.85
C SER A 147 17.03 -6.20 15.71
N LEU A 148 17.60 -5.62 14.66
CA LEU A 148 18.15 -6.37 13.53
C LEU A 148 19.45 -7.12 13.89
N ALA A 149 20.27 -6.60 14.80
CA ALA A 149 21.41 -7.36 15.35
C ALA A 149 20.96 -8.63 16.08
N ASN A 150 19.75 -8.66 16.63
CA ASN A 150 19.12 -9.82 17.23
C ASN A 150 18.22 -10.61 16.25
N ASN A 151 18.23 -10.25 14.96
CA ASN A 151 17.40 -10.85 13.91
C ASN A 151 15.90 -10.73 14.16
N ILE A 152 15.44 -9.65 14.78
CA ILE A 152 14.02 -9.41 15.03
C ILE A 152 13.56 -8.07 14.42
N PHE A 153 12.29 -8.02 14.04
CA PHE A 153 11.56 -6.79 13.78
C PHE A 153 10.30 -6.73 14.63
N ILE A 154 9.89 -5.52 14.96
CA ILE A 154 8.86 -5.24 15.96
C ILE A 154 7.60 -4.86 15.24
N ARG A 155 6.45 -5.41 15.66
CA ARG A 155 5.14 -4.98 15.17
C ARG A 155 4.62 -3.85 16.05
N ASN A 156 4.23 -2.75 15.42
CA ASN A 156 3.45 -1.69 16.05
C ASN A 156 2.03 -1.72 15.48
N GLU A 157 1.10 -1.20 16.27
CA GLU A 157 -0.29 -1.11 15.86
C GLU A 157 -0.95 0.17 16.36
N SER A 158 -1.99 0.59 15.66
CA SER A 158 -2.85 1.68 16.08
C SER A 158 -4.28 1.41 15.67
N GLN A 159 -5.19 1.37 16.64
CA GLN A 159 -6.60 1.14 16.42
C GLN A 159 -7.40 2.44 16.38
N ARG A 160 -8.39 2.51 15.51
CA ARG A 160 -9.33 3.61 15.36
C ARG A 160 -10.74 3.06 15.18
N THR A 161 -11.72 3.89 15.51
CA THR A 161 -13.12 3.52 15.44
C THR A 161 -13.95 4.66 14.87
N THR A 162 -14.80 4.34 13.92
CA THR A 162 -15.78 5.25 13.32
C THR A 162 -17.18 4.66 13.47
N THR A 163 -18.16 5.51 13.79
CA THR A 163 -19.56 5.13 13.89
C THR A 163 -20.31 5.69 12.69
N LEU A 164 -21.25 4.96 12.13
CA LEU A 164 -22.13 5.41 11.05
C LEU A 164 -23.57 4.93 11.28
N THR A 165 -24.50 5.58 10.62
CA THR A 165 -25.91 5.20 10.70
C THR A 165 -26.42 4.71 9.34
N ILE A 166 -27.14 3.59 9.32
CA ILE A 166 -27.81 3.08 8.12
C ILE A 166 -29.30 3.31 8.26
N ARG A 167 -29.91 4.01 7.28
CA ARG A 167 -31.33 4.33 7.23
C ARG A 167 -31.87 4.36 5.81
N LYS A 168 -33.08 3.80 5.59
CA LYS A 168 -33.72 3.70 4.25
C LYS A 168 -34.00 5.03 3.59
N ASP A 169 -34.24 6.08 4.38
CA ASP A 169 -34.53 7.43 3.89
C ASP A 169 -33.28 8.29 3.68
N ALA A 170 -32.10 7.72 3.89
CA ALA A 170 -30.83 8.41 3.67
C ALA A 170 -30.43 8.41 2.16
N GLN A 171 -29.44 9.22 1.85
CA GLN A 171 -28.88 9.28 0.51
C GLN A 171 -28.05 8.04 0.21
N GLU A 172 -28.06 7.65 -1.06
CA GLU A 172 -27.13 6.64 -1.56
C GLU A 172 -25.69 7.10 -1.42
N VAL A 173 -24.77 6.14 -1.39
CA VAL A 173 -23.34 6.39 -1.25
C VAL A 173 -22.82 7.12 -2.49
N ASP A 174 -22.21 8.27 -2.28
CA ASP A 174 -21.45 9.04 -3.28
C ASP A 174 -20.05 9.31 -2.74
N LEU A 175 -19.06 8.66 -3.30
CA LEU A 175 -17.66 8.75 -2.85
C LEU A 175 -17.05 10.14 -3.09
N VAL A 176 -17.46 10.81 -4.15
CA VAL A 176 -16.95 12.15 -4.50
C VAL A 176 -17.45 13.17 -3.48
N SER A 177 -18.76 13.32 -3.33
CA SER A 177 -19.34 14.28 -2.39
C SER A 177 -19.10 13.87 -0.93
N GLY A 178 -19.03 12.58 -0.64
CA GLY A 178 -18.74 12.03 0.70
C GLY A 178 -17.32 12.32 1.19
N THR A 179 -16.37 12.58 0.29
CA THR A 179 -14.96 12.86 0.67
C THR A 179 -14.53 14.30 0.41
N MET A 180 -15.25 15.06 -0.43
CA MET A 180 -14.88 16.42 -0.82
C MET A 180 -15.30 17.45 0.24
N GLY A 181 -14.36 18.31 0.65
CA GLY A 181 -14.65 19.51 1.44
C GLY A 181 -15.25 19.27 2.84
N LYS A 182 -15.17 18.04 3.34
CA LYS A 182 -15.70 17.66 4.66
C LYS A 182 -14.70 17.97 5.77
N SER A 183 -15.20 18.26 6.96
CA SER A 183 -14.37 18.31 8.17
C SER A 183 -14.11 16.89 8.66
N CYS A 184 -12.87 16.56 8.99
CA CYS A 184 -12.49 15.26 9.51
C CYS A 184 -12.10 15.35 10.98
N SER A 185 -12.39 14.30 11.71
CA SER A 185 -11.73 14.06 12.99
C SER A 185 -10.28 13.69 12.74
N GLY A 186 -9.33 14.33 13.41
CA GLY A 186 -7.93 13.88 13.35
C GLY A 186 -7.71 12.49 13.96
N GLN A 187 -8.80 11.83 14.41
CA GLN A 187 -8.79 10.44 14.90
C GLN A 187 -9.05 9.43 13.78
N ASP A 188 -9.41 9.88 12.58
CA ASP A 188 -9.65 9.00 11.43
C ASP A 188 -8.37 8.63 10.69
N GLY A 189 -7.19 9.07 11.17
CA GLY A 189 -5.90 8.82 10.58
C GLY A 189 -4.83 8.34 11.56
N VAL A 190 -3.82 7.69 11.01
CA VAL A 190 -2.59 7.26 11.71
C VAL A 190 -1.40 7.74 10.90
N ALA A 191 -0.53 8.53 11.51
CA ALA A 191 0.72 8.99 10.89
C ALA A 191 1.91 8.23 11.47
N VAL A 192 2.83 7.79 10.63
CA VAL A 192 4.08 7.11 11.02
C VAL A 192 5.25 7.92 10.48
N ASN A 193 6.11 8.40 11.38
CA ASN A 193 7.28 9.19 11.01
C ASN A 193 8.50 8.27 10.82
N ILE A 194 8.87 8.03 9.58
CA ILE A 194 10.05 7.26 9.18
C ILE A 194 11.26 8.18 9.23
N THR A 195 12.24 7.82 10.03
CA THR A 195 13.49 8.58 10.19
C THR A 195 14.65 8.00 9.39
N ASN A 196 14.62 6.70 9.12
CA ASN A 196 15.64 5.97 8.40
C ASN A 196 15.08 4.66 7.84
N THR A 197 15.84 4.00 6.98
CA THR A 197 15.56 2.65 6.49
C THR A 197 16.79 1.77 6.68
N LEU A 198 16.58 0.51 7.08
CA LEU A 198 17.61 -0.47 7.40
C LEU A 198 17.43 -1.73 6.56
N HIS A 199 18.55 -2.35 6.18
CA HIS A 199 18.52 -3.66 5.53
C HIS A 199 18.18 -4.77 6.54
N ILE A 200 17.27 -5.66 6.12
CA ILE A 200 16.79 -6.79 6.92
C ILE A 200 17.70 -8.00 6.65
N PRO A 201 18.33 -8.59 7.67
CA PRO A 201 19.00 -9.87 7.54
C PRO A 201 18.01 -10.97 7.12
N SER A 202 18.44 -11.89 6.26
CA SER A 202 17.59 -13.01 5.80
C SER A 202 17.13 -13.97 6.93
N SER A 203 17.76 -13.89 8.09
CA SER A 203 17.44 -14.60 9.31
C SER A 203 16.44 -13.87 10.21
N ALA A 204 16.10 -12.61 9.90
CA ALA A 204 15.20 -11.83 10.75
C ALA A 204 13.76 -12.37 10.71
N HIS A 205 13.09 -12.30 11.85
CA HIS A 205 11.73 -12.78 12.05
C HIS A 205 10.97 -11.82 13.00
N TRP A 206 9.66 -11.97 13.09
CA TRP A 206 8.84 -11.20 14.00
C TRP A 206 9.20 -11.52 15.46
N GLU A 207 9.22 -10.51 16.32
CA GLU A 207 9.46 -10.68 17.73
C GLU A 207 8.50 -11.71 18.33
N GLY A 208 9.06 -12.74 18.97
CA GLY A 208 8.29 -13.84 19.57
C GLY A 208 7.67 -14.83 18.57
N GLN A 209 7.99 -14.75 17.27
CA GLN A 209 7.46 -15.63 16.22
C GLN A 209 8.61 -16.19 15.37
N THR A 210 8.28 -17.15 14.50
CA THR A 210 9.21 -17.71 13.52
C THR A 210 8.98 -17.18 12.11
N ASP A 211 7.92 -16.38 11.93
CA ASP A 211 7.53 -15.85 10.65
C ASP A 211 8.52 -14.79 10.18
N LYS A 212 8.92 -14.91 8.93
CA LYS A 212 9.87 -14.03 8.30
C LYS A 212 9.19 -12.76 7.78
N TRP A 213 10.01 -11.82 7.36
CA TRP A 213 9.57 -10.65 6.63
C TRP A 213 8.85 -11.06 5.33
N GLU A 214 7.65 -10.54 5.13
CA GLU A 214 6.83 -10.77 3.94
C GLU A 214 6.59 -9.50 3.13
N GLY A 215 7.09 -8.36 3.62
CA GLY A 215 6.98 -7.07 2.93
C GLY A 215 7.81 -7.00 1.65
N GLN A 216 7.67 -5.89 0.94
CA GLN A 216 8.37 -5.67 -0.33
C GLN A 216 9.86 -5.40 -0.09
N GLY A 217 10.71 -6.21 -0.71
CA GLY A 217 12.16 -6.06 -0.63
C GLY A 217 12.74 -6.53 0.72
N ASP A 218 13.95 -6.05 1.01
CA ASP A 218 14.74 -6.40 2.20
C ASP A 218 15.06 -5.16 3.06
N ILE A 219 14.14 -4.19 3.09
CA ILE A 219 14.31 -2.90 3.76
C ILE A 219 13.13 -2.66 4.70
N CYS A 220 13.42 -2.27 5.93
CA CYS A 220 12.46 -1.94 6.96
C CYS A 220 12.69 -0.52 7.50
N ALA A 221 11.62 0.14 7.93
CA ALA A 221 11.66 1.49 8.47
C ALA A 221 12.09 1.54 9.94
N SER A 222 12.93 2.52 10.27
CA SER A 222 13.08 3.03 11.63
C SER A 222 12.12 4.19 11.83
N THR A 223 11.38 4.20 12.92
CA THR A 223 10.38 5.24 13.20
C THR A 223 10.69 5.98 14.50
N THR A 224 10.08 7.14 14.67
CA THR A 224 10.14 7.89 15.95
C THR A 224 8.74 8.02 16.55
N SER A 225 8.68 8.12 17.88
CA SER A 225 7.45 8.40 18.63
C SER A 225 6.91 9.83 18.44
N SER A 226 7.73 10.74 17.91
CA SER A 226 7.27 12.10 17.54
C SER A 226 6.48 12.03 16.25
N VAL A 227 5.18 11.84 16.38
CA VAL A 227 4.27 11.66 15.24
C VAL A 227 3.55 12.98 14.97
N PRO A 228 3.56 13.50 13.73
CA PRO A 228 2.74 14.66 13.37
C PRO A 228 1.27 14.28 13.46
N LYS A 229 0.44 15.30 13.66
CA LYS A 229 -1.02 15.12 13.63
C LYS A 229 -1.44 14.73 12.22
N SER A 230 -2.25 13.67 12.11
CA SER A 230 -2.86 13.26 10.84
C SER A 230 -3.84 14.31 10.31
N ASP A 231 -3.96 14.42 8.99
CA ASP A 231 -4.89 15.29 8.28
C ASP A 231 -5.69 14.47 7.22
N PRO A 232 -6.64 13.63 7.67
CA PRO A 232 -7.41 12.77 6.77
C PRO A 232 -8.32 13.54 5.80
N CYS A 233 -8.55 14.85 6.03
CA CYS A 233 -9.32 15.70 5.12
C CYS A 233 -8.53 16.21 3.91
N ARG A 234 -7.23 16.02 3.89
CA ARG A 234 -6.39 16.43 2.77
C ARG A 234 -6.66 15.63 1.50
N VAL A 235 -7.16 14.40 1.67
CA VAL A 235 -7.45 13.49 0.54
C VAL A 235 -8.93 13.50 0.22
N SER A 236 -9.25 13.64 -1.07
CA SER A 236 -10.60 13.45 -1.62
C SER A 236 -10.54 12.49 -2.80
N ILE A 237 -11.65 11.81 -3.05
CA ILE A 237 -11.79 10.89 -4.17
C ILE A 237 -12.36 11.67 -5.36
N ASP A 238 -11.61 11.73 -6.46
CA ASP A 238 -12.11 12.32 -7.71
C ASP A 238 -13.08 11.38 -8.44
N PRO A 239 -13.86 11.88 -9.42
CA PRO A 239 -14.84 11.06 -10.13
C PRO A 239 -14.27 9.83 -10.84
N ALA A 240 -13.03 9.90 -11.35
CA ALA A 240 -12.39 8.78 -12.04
C ALA A 240 -11.98 7.69 -11.04
N ALA A 241 -11.36 8.08 -9.92
CA ALA A 241 -11.05 7.19 -8.82
C ALA A 241 -12.32 6.56 -8.22
N ALA A 242 -13.40 7.34 -8.02
CA ALA A 242 -14.68 6.84 -7.52
C ALA A 242 -15.28 5.76 -8.43
N ALA A 243 -15.24 5.97 -9.75
CA ALA A 243 -15.73 4.99 -10.73
C ALA A 243 -14.90 3.69 -10.69
N SER A 244 -13.57 3.80 -10.65
CA SER A 244 -12.66 2.64 -10.56
C SER A 244 -12.85 1.87 -9.26
N ILE A 245 -12.91 2.56 -8.12
CA ILE A 245 -13.14 1.95 -6.80
C ILE A 245 -14.49 1.23 -6.76
N SER A 246 -15.58 1.90 -7.16
CA SER A 246 -16.92 1.32 -7.19
C SER A 246 -17.00 0.08 -8.06
N CYS A 247 -16.34 0.12 -9.22
CA CYS A 247 -16.24 -1.04 -10.09
C CYS A 247 -15.50 -2.20 -9.43
N SER A 248 -14.36 -1.96 -8.83
CA SER A 248 -13.55 -2.98 -8.15
C SER A 248 -14.27 -3.59 -6.94
N ILE A 249 -15.00 -2.79 -6.18
CA ILE A 249 -15.80 -3.27 -5.05
C ILE A 249 -16.96 -4.14 -5.52
N THR A 250 -17.62 -3.76 -6.62
CA THR A 250 -18.81 -4.48 -7.12
C THR A 250 -18.46 -5.78 -7.86
N PHE A 251 -17.40 -5.78 -8.64
CA PHE A 251 -17.07 -6.88 -9.55
C PHE A 251 -15.76 -7.61 -9.24
N GLY A 252 -14.92 -7.07 -8.34
CA GLY A 252 -13.62 -7.62 -8.02
C GLY A 252 -12.67 -7.64 -9.21
N SER A 253 -11.62 -8.44 -9.12
CA SER A 253 -10.66 -8.65 -10.20
C SER A 253 -11.26 -9.35 -11.46
N SER A 254 -12.49 -9.84 -11.37
CA SER A 254 -13.21 -10.46 -12.48
C SER A 254 -13.78 -9.44 -13.49
N ALA A 255 -13.77 -8.15 -13.14
CA ALA A 255 -14.28 -7.08 -13.99
C ALA A 255 -13.57 -7.00 -15.37
N ALA A 256 -12.30 -7.41 -15.43
CA ALA A 256 -11.54 -7.44 -16.69
C ALA A 256 -12.02 -8.51 -17.70
N ASN A 257 -12.84 -9.49 -17.28
CA ASN A 257 -13.31 -10.60 -18.10
C ASN A 257 -14.83 -10.62 -18.36
N PHE A 258 -15.57 -9.63 -17.86
CA PHE A 258 -17.03 -9.60 -18.00
C PHE A 258 -17.45 -8.89 -19.30
N SER A 259 -17.20 -9.55 -20.43
CA SER A 259 -17.83 -9.24 -21.71
C SER A 259 -18.96 -10.23 -21.95
N THR A 260 -20.12 -10.04 -21.31
CA THR A 260 -21.38 -10.63 -21.81
C THR A 260 -22.60 -9.90 -21.26
N THR A 261 -23.25 -9.19 -22.16
CA THR A 261 -24.72 -9.05 -22.32
C THR A 261 -25.59 -9.11 -21.06
N THR A 262 -25.79 -8.00 -20.40
CA THR A 262 -27.04 -7.45 -19.87
C THR A 262 -26.78 -6.50 -18.71
N SER A 263 -26.28 -5.37 -19.00
CA SER A 263 -26.39 -4.07 -18.34
C SER A 263 -25.11 -3.25 -18.58
N SER A 264 -25.31 -2.01 -18.94
CA SER A 264 -24.31 -1.08 -19.49
C SER A 264 -23.33 -0.50 -18.45
N LEU A 265 -22.79 -1.29 -17.57
CA LEU A 265 -21.71 -0.91 -16.67
C LEU A 265 -20.40 -1.49 -17.21
N THR A 266 -19.80 -0.79 -18.15
CA THR A 266 -18.40 -1.00 -18.51
C THR A 266 -17.54 -0.34 -17.46
N CYS A 267 -16.79 -1.14 -16.70
CA CYS A 267 -15.74 -0.59 -15.84
C CYS A 267 -14.75 0.20 -16.71
N PRO A 268 -14.28 1.38 -16.26
CA PRO A 268 -13.28 2.13 -16.98
C PRO A 268 -12.04 1.25 -17.20
N GLU A 269 -11.57 1.13 -18.43
CA GLU A 269 -10.26 0.53 -18.68
C GLU A 269 -9.21 1.36 -17.94
N ASP A 270 -8.37 0.71 -17.15
CA ASP A 270 -7.31 1.33 -16.35
C ASP A 270 -6.36 2.14 -17.23
N LYS A 271 -6.71 3.39 -17.48
CA LYS A 271 -5.73 4.40 -17.88
C LYS A 271 -5.00 4.83 -16.61
N LYS A 272 -4.01 4.03 -16.20
CA LYS A 272 -2.94 4.40 -15.25
C LYS A 272 -3.39 5.31 -14.11
N SER A 273 -4.29 4.85 -13.28
CA SER A 273 -4.61 5.45 -11.99
C SER A 273 -4.64 4.34 -10.97
N ALA A 274 -3.70 4.38 -10.12
CA ALA A 274 -3.36 3.67 -8.94
C ALA A 274 -4.50 3.11 -8.08
N ALA A 275 -5.13 2.08 -8.55
CA ALA A 275 -5.72 1.07 -7.68
C ALA A 275 -5.09 -0.25 -8.13
N GLY A 276 -4.15 -0.76 -7.34
CA GLY A 276 -3.40 -1.96 -7.69
C GLY A 276 -4.29 -3.20 -7.69
N CYS A 277 -5.05 -3.38 -8.76
CA CYS A 277 -5.54 -4.70 -9.11
C CYS A 277 -4.39 -5.41 -9.82
N LEU A 278 -3.64 -6.24 -9.10
CA LEU A 278 -2.64 -7.13 -9.68
C LEU A 278 -3.37 -8.14 -10.58
N THR A 279 -3.40 -7.86 -11.88
CA THR A 279 -3.66 -8.88 -12.89
C THR A 279 -2.42 -9.75 -12.99
N VAL A 280 -2.41 -10.88 -12.28
CA VAL A 280 -1.59 -12.03 -12.61
C VAL A 280 -2.22 -12.67 -13.85
N GLY A 281 -1.87 -12.19 -15.04
CA GLY A 281 -2.49 -12.66 -16.27
C GLY A 281 -1.83 -12.08 -17.51
N GLY A 282 -0.54 -12.32 -17.72
CA GLY A 282 0.17 -11.79 -18.89
C GLY A 282 1.40 -12.57 -19.28
N LEU A 283 1.32 -13.93 -19.30
CA LEU A 283 2.36 -14.79 -19.88
C LEU A 283 1.74 -16.05 -20.48
N ALA A 284 0.84 -15.89 -21.47
CA ALA A 284 0.45 -17.00 -22.32
C ALA A 284 -0.18 -16.49 -23.62
N ALA A 285 0.56 -15.81 -24.49
CA ALA A 285 0.20 -15.64 -25.89
C ALA A 285 1.36 -15.04 -26.70
N LEU A 286 2.50 -15.71 -26.79
CA LEU A 286 3.51 -15.47 -27.83
C LEU A 286 4.24 -16.77 -28.21
N PHE A 287 3.48 -17.84 -28.46
CA PHE A 287 3.97 -18.98 -29.23
C PHE A 287 2.84 -19.47 -30.15
N GLY A 288 2.79 -18.95 -31.36
CA GLY A 288 1.81 -19.46 -32.30
C GLY A 288 1.66 -18.69 -33.60
N VAL A 289 2.72 -18.15 -34.20
CA VAL A 289 2.72 -17.79 -35.63
C VAL A 289 4.15 -17.88 -36.18
N PHE A 290 4.69 -19.08 -36.33
CA PHE A 290 5.79 -19.36 -37.26
C PHE A 290 5.70 -20.81 -37.66
N SER A 291 4.78 -21.17 -38.53
CA SER A 291 4.81 -22.41 -39.32
C SER A 291 3.74 -22.37 -40.40
N TYR A 292 3.92 -21.50 -41.37
CA TYR A 292 3.27 -21.64 -42.71
C TYR A 292 4.00 -20.73 -43.70
N LEU A 293 5.16 -21.15 -44.14
CA LEU A 293 5.76 -20.73 -45.44
C LEU A 293 7.02 -21.59 -45.64
N LEU A 294 6.81 -22.84 -46.09
CA LEU A 294 7.76 -23.64 -46.85
C LEU A 294 7.01 -24.91 -47.32
N HIS A 295 6.24 -24.75 -48.41
CA HIS A 295 6.08 -25.73 -49.47
C HIS A 295 5.59 -25.06 -50.70
#